data_3a79cd75590414f67ad29b973d0ba404
#
_entry.id   3a79cd75590414f67ad29b973d0ba404
#
_cell.length_a   1.000
_cell.length_b   1.000
_cell.length_c   1.000
_cell.angle_alpha   90.00
_cell.angle_beta   90.00
_cell.angle_gamma   90.00
#
_symmetry.space_group_name_H-M   'P 1'
#
loop_
_entity.id
_entity.type
_entity.pdbx_description
1 polymer ?
#
loop_
_entity_poly.entity_id
_entity_poly.type
_entity_poly.pdbx_seq_one_letter_code
_entity_poly.pdbx_strand_id
1 'polypeptide(L)'
;MKNDFSTVVNRCNTGSLKWASCEAGGKNENAFPFSTADMEFAAPQPVRDAVSAFVQRGFFCYTGPDKKYRRTVCDFMERRHNWHIEPQWIVPTYGIVAAINTAVRAFTNEGDGVIIQRPVYRPFTAAVENNRRRVVNNALVLKDGYYTMNLEELEELCKDENNKLLILCSPHNPVGRVWTEEELRRVGEICLKNSVLVISDEIHFDICNVPHSVFTSVDSRFSENAIVCTAASKSFNIAGLSTSNIIIANEELRLEFSAQIERDGYSCINC
;
A
#
# COMPACT_ATOMS: atom_id res chain seq x y z
N MET A 1 16.50 6.27 -23.18
CA MET A 1 15.75 7.52 -23.45
C MET A 1 15.62 8.29 -22.14
N LYS A 2 15.76 9.61 -22.17
CA LYS A 2 15.60 10.46 -20.99
C LYS A 2 14.11 10.74 -20.82
N ASN A 3 13.54 10.44 -19.63
CA ASN A 3 12.14 10.76 -19.34
C ASN A 3 11.96 12.29 -19.32
N ASP A 4 10.82 12.76 -19.82
CA ASP A 4 10.46 14.18 -19.76
C ASP A 4 9.69 14.45 -18.46
N PHE A 5 10.30 15.24 -17.57
CA PHE A 5 9.71 15.73 -16.32
C PHE A 5 9.47 17.25 -16.36
N SER A 6 9.53 17.86 -17.53
CA SER A 6 9.30 19.30 -17.74
C SER A 6 7.94 19.60 -18.35
N THR A 7 7.38 18.68 -19.11
CA THR A 7 6.07 18.86 -19.77
C THR A 7 4.95 18.35 -18.87
N VAL A 8 4.15 19.28 -18.36
CA VAL A 8 2.93 18.98 -17.61
C VAL A 8 1.82 18.53 -18.56
N VAL A 9 1.22 17.38 -18.30
CA VAL A 9 0.11 16.85 -19.10
C VAL A 9 -1.20 17.48 -18.61
N ASN A 10 -1.87 18.23 -19.46
CA ASN A 10 -3.22 18.72 -19.16
C ASN A 10 -4.21 17.53 -19.17
N ARG A 11 -4.87 17.30 -18.06
CA ARG A 11 -5.82 16.21 -17.86
C ARG A 11 -7.26 16.69 -17.66
N CYS A 12 -7.58 17.95 -18.00
CA CYS A 12 -8.96 18.45 -18.06
C CYS A 12 -9.76 17.62 -19.06
N ASN A 13 -11.00 17.32 -18.73
CA ASN A 13 -11.95 16.55 -19.58
C ASN A 13 -11.45 15.14 -19.95
N THR A 14 -10.54 14.54 -19.17
CA THR A 14 -10.02 13.18 -19.39
C THR A 14 -10.63 12.13 -18.45
N GLY A 15 -11.53 12.54 -17.54
CA GLY A 15 -12.05 11.71 -16.46
C GLY A 15 -11.08 11.57 -15.26
N SER A 16 -10.03 12.39 -15.20
CA SER A 16 -9.12 12.42 -14.06
C SER A 16 -9.82 12.90 -12.80
N LEU A 17 -9.96 12.04 -11.78
CA LEU A 17 -10.58 12.40 -10.49
C LEU A 17 -9.88 13.58 -9.81
N LYS A 18 -8.57 13.67 -9.95
CA LYS A 18 -7.77 14.78 -9.41
C LYS A 18 -8.16 16.11 -10.05
N TRP A 19 -8.28 16.15 -11.38
CA TRP A 19 -8.62 17.36 -12.12
C TRP A 19 -10.12 17.70 -12.09
N ALA A 20 -11.00 16.72 -12.00
CA ALA A 20 -12.44 16.93 -11.85
C ALA A 20 -12.79 17.78 -10.62
N SER A 21 -12.00 17.72 -9.55
CA SER A 21 -12.19 18.58 -8.37
C SER A 21 -11.94 20.07 -8.64
N CYS A 22 -11.05 20.38 -9.59
CA CYS A 22 -10.80 21.75 -10.04
C CYS A 22 -11.89 22.24 -11.01
N GLU A 23 -12.35 21.37 -11.90
CA GLU A 23 -13.43 21.65 -12.86
C GLU A 23 -14.75 21.95 -12.14
N ALA A 24 -15.13 21.12 -11.16
CA ALA A 24 -16.35 21.30 -10.35
C ALA A 24 -16.34 22.59 -9.51
N GLY A 25 -15.17 23.10 -9.18
CA GLY A 25 -14.98 24.35 -8.43
C GLY A 25 -15.20 25.61 -9.27
N GLY A 26 -15.37 25.50 -10.60
CA GLY A 26 -15.67 26.60 -11.52
C GLY A 26 -14.67 27.76 -11.50
N LYS A 27 -13.39 27.49 -11.14
CA LYS A 27 -12.48 28.58 -10.76
C LYS A 27 -11.07 28.36 -11.28
N ASN A 28 -10.66 29.36 -12.05
CA ASN A 28 -9.27 29.63 -12.39
C ASN A 28 -8.59 28.57 -13.28
N GLU A 29 -8.54 28.86 -14.54
CA GLU A 29 -7.85 28.08 -15.59
C GLU A 29 -6.36 27.81 -15.26
N ASN A 30 -5.81 28.49 -14.26
CA ASN A 30 -4.43 28.37 -13.79
C ASN A 30 -4.31 27.58 -12.45
N ALA A 31 -5.38 26.98 -11.95
CA ALA A 31 -5.33 26.20 -10.74
C ALA A 31 -4.86 24.76 -11.01
N PHE A 32 -3.84 24.32 -10.27
CA PHE A 32 -3.34 22.95 -10.30
C PHE A 32 -3.81 22.17 -9.07
N PRO A 33 -4.38 20.97 -9.23
CA PRO A 33 -4.80 20.16 -8.11
C PRO A 33 -3.61 19.47 -7.43
N PHE A 34 -3.58 19.48 -6.09
CA PHE A 34 -2.60 18.76 -5.27
C PHE A 34 -3.23 17.67 -4.40
N SER A 35 -4.49 17.28 -4.69
CA SER A 35 -5.29 16.42 -3.82
C SER A 35 -4.96 14.93 -3.91
N THR A 36 -4.54 14.43 -5.04
CA THR A 36 -4.32 13.00 -5.31
C THR A 36 -2.87 12.78 -5.69
N ALA A 37 -2.25 11.71 -5.19
CA ALA A 37 -0.85 11.40 -5.47
C ALA A 37 -0.67 10.76 -6.86
N ASP A 38 -1.07 11.51 -7.90
CA ASP A 38 -0.75 11.29 -9.30
C ASP A 38 0.23 12.37 -9.75
N MET A 39 1.23 12.00 -10.54
CA MET A 39 2.17 12.95 -11.14
C MET A 39 1.55 13.63 -12.36
N GLU A 40 1.93 14.87 -12.61
CA GLU A 40 1.47 15.63 -13.79
C GLU A 40 2.30 15.32 -15.06
N PHE A 41 3.15 14.33 -15.01
CA PHE A 41 3.99 13.88 -16.12
C PHE A 41 3.42 12.59 -16.74
N ALA A 42 3.74 12.33 -17.99
CA ALA A 42 3.41 11.06 -18.61
C ALA A 42 4.12 9.89 -17.92
N ALA A 43 3.47 8.73 -17.87
CA ALA A 43 4.14 7.50 -17.44
C ALA A 43 5.39 7.24 -18.29
N PRO A 44 6.43 6.57 -17.77
CA PRO A 44 7.66 6.29 -18.50
C PRO A 44 7.41 5.62 -19.84
N GLN A 45 8.20 5.98 -20.86
CA GLN A 45 8.01 5.45 -22.21
C GLN A 45 7.96 3.92 -22.29
N PRO A 46 8.84 3.16 -21.61
CA PRO A 46 8.76 1.69 -21.63
C PRO A 46 7.43 1.14 -21.13
N VAL A 47 6.80 1.79 -20.14
CA VAL A 47 5.49 1.40 -19.62
C VAL A 47 4.41 1.64 -20.69
N ARG A 48 4.42 2.81 -21.34
CA ARG A 48 3.48 3.15 -22.40
C ARG A 48 3.61 2.20 -23.58
N ASP A 49 4.83 1.85 -23.95
CA ASP A 49 5.12 0.91 -25.05
C ASP A 49 4.60 -0.49 -24.72
N ALA A 50 4.79 -0.96 -23.48
CA ALA A 50 4.29 -2.26 -23.04
C ALA A 50 2.75 -2.32 -23.06
N VAL A 51 2.07 -1.27 -22.58
CA VAL A 51 0.61 -1.18 -22.62
C VAL A 51 0.11 -1.13 -24.06
N SER A 52 0.76 -0.34 -24.93
CA SER A 52 0.42 -0.25 -26.35
C SER A 52 0.59 -1.61 -27.06
N ALA A 53 1.68 -2.32 -26.79
CA ALA A 53 1.92 -3.65 -27.33
C ALA A 53 0.87 -4.66 -26.86
N PHE A 54 0.39 -4.55 -25.62
CA PHE A 54 -0.69 -5.39 -25.12
C PHE A 54 -2.01 -5.12 -25.87
N VAL A 55 -2.36 -3.84 -26.06
CA VAL A 55 -3.57 -3.44 -26.81
C VAL A 55 -3.51 -3.94 -28.25
N GLN A 56 -2.35 -3.88 -28.89
CA GLN A 56 -2.16 -4.32 -30.28
C GLN A 56 -2.33 -5.83 -30.49
N ARG A 57 -2.35 -6.65 -29.41
CA ARG A 57 -2.67 -8.09 -29.51
C ARG A 57 -4.12 -8.34 -29.92
N GLY A 58 -5.02 -7.38 -29.69
CA GLY A 58 -6.42 -7.43 -30.12
C GLY A 58 -7.31 -8.38 -29.30
N PHE A 59 -6.85 -8.91 -28.16
CA PHE A 59 -7.66 -9.73 -27.26
C PHE A 59 -7.39 -9.35 -25.80
N PHE A 60 -8.45 -9.39 -24.99
CA PHE A 60 -8.45 -8.98 -23.57
C PHE A 60 -9.07 -10.12 -22.75
N CYS A 61 -8.36 -11.22 -22.65
CA CYS A 61 -8.80 -12.38 -21.88
C CYS A 61 -8.44 -12.25 -20.40
N TYR A 62 -9.02 -13.13 -19.57
CA TYR A 62 -8.62 -13.27 -18.19
C TYR A 62 -7.13 -13.62 -18.10
N THR A 63 -6.38 -12.89 -17.29
CA THR A 63 -4.96 -13.12 -17.04
C THR A 63 -4.72 -13.32 -15.54
N GLY A 64 -3.53 -13.71 -15.19
CA GLY A 64 -3.08 -13.87 -13.82
C GLY A 64 -1.56 -13.75 -13.72
N PRO A 65 -1.01 -13.75 -12.51
CA PRO A 65 0.42 -13.58 -12.28
C PRO A 65 1.20 -14.82 -12.74
N ASP A 66 1.77 -14.75 -13.93
CA ASP A 66 2.62 -15.80 -14.49
C ASP A 66 4.02 -15.84 -13.80
N LYS A 67 4.84 -16.81 -14.18
CA LYS A 67 6.21 -16.96 -13.65
C LYS A 67 7.07 -15.74 -13.93
N LYS A 68 6.90 -15.11 -15.09
CA LYS A 68 7.66 -13.93 -15.48
C LYS A 68 7.30 -12.72 -14.61
N TYR A 69 6.00 -12.51 -14.39
CA TYR A 69 5.50 -11.45 -13.50
C TYR A 69 6.09 -11.60 -12.09
N ARG A 70 5.91 -12.77 -11.47
CA ARG A 70 6.41 -13.05 -10.12
C ARG A 70 7.91 -12.84 -10.00
N ARG A 71 8.69 -13.34 -10.97
CA ARG A 71 10.14 -13.14 -11.01
C ARG A 71 10.49 -11.66 -11.13
N THR A 72 9.79 -10.90 -11.98
CA THR A 72 10.04 -9.46 -12.15
C THR A 72 9.82 -8.70 -10.84
N VAL A 73 8.78 -9.07 -10.06
CA VAL A 73 8.54 -8.47 -8.73
C VAL A 73 9.66 -8.86 -7.76
N CYS A 74 10.06 -10.14 -7.69
CA CYS A 74 11.18 -10.57 -6.83
C CYS A 74 12.47 -9.84 -7.18
N ASP A 75 12.85 -9.78 -8.46
CA ASP A 75 14.05 -9.10 -8.94
C ASP A 75 14.02 -7.59 -8.64
N PHE A 76 12.82 -6.98 -8.63
CA PHE A 76 12.64 -5.57 -8.28
C PHE A 76 12.87 -5.34 -6.78
N MET A 77 12.26 -6.16 -5.91
CA MET A 77 12.39 -6.05 -4.46
C MET A 77 13.86 -6.26 -4.02
N GLU A 78 14.52 -7.28 -4.56
CA GLU A 78 15.93 -7.53 -4.30
C GLU A 78 16.81 -6.34 -4.72
N ARG A 79 16.68 -5.90 -5.96
CA ARG A 79 17.55 -4.86 -6.52
C ARG A 79 17.33 -3.47 -5.92
N ARG A 80 16.07 -3.10 -5.61
CA ARG A 80 15.71 -1.75 -5.16
C ARG A 80 15.68 -1.60 -3.66
N HIS A 81 15.31 -2.67 -2.95
CA HIS A 81 15.05 -2.63 -1.52
C HIS A 81 15.92 -3.60 -0.72
N ASN A 82 16.83 -4.33 -1.40
CA ASN A 82 17.66 -5.38 -0.78
C ASN A 82 16.80 -6.35 0.06
N TRP A 83 15.60 -6.66 -0.48
CA TRP A 83 14.62 -7.49 0.18
C TRP A 83 14.34 -8.73 -0.65
N HIS A 84 14.82 -9.87 -0.16
CA HIS A 84 14.59 -11.16 -0.79
C HIS A 84 13.17 -11.66 -0.49
N ILE A 85 12.41 -11.97 -1.55
CA ILE A 85 11.07 -12.55 -1.45
C ILE A 85 10.94 -13.75 -2.39
N GLU A 86 10.07 -14.70 -2.01
CA GLU A 86 9.79 -15.87 -2.84
C GLU A 86 8.59 -15.61 -3.77
N PRO A 87 8.60 -16.13 -5.00
CA PRO A 87 7.52 -15.92 -5.97
C PRO A 87 6.12 -16.31 -5.47
N GLN A 88 6.03 -17.34 -4.62
CA GLN A 88 4.78 -17.81 -4.04
C GLN A 88 4.23 -16.89 -2.94
N TRP A 89 5.02 -15.99 -2.38
CA TRP A 89 4.56 -15.02 -1.39
C TRP A 89 3.71 -13.89 -1.99
N ILE A 90 3.77 -13.74 -3.32
CA ILE A 90 3.13 -12.64 -4.04
C ILE A 90 1.66 -12.97 -4.31
N VAL A 91 0.76 -12.17 -3.74
CA VAL A 91 -0.69 -12.21 -4.00
C VAL A 91 -1.10 -10.87 -4.64
N PRO A 92 -1.41 -10.83 -5.93
CA PRO A 92 -1.84 -9.59 -6.57
C PRO A 92 -3.26 -9.18 -6.14
N THR A 93 -3.48 -7.85 -6.08
CA THR A 93 -4.80 -7.28 -5.79
C THR A 93 -5.09 -6.04 -6.66
N TYR A 94 -6.35 -5.58 -6.71
CA TYR A 94 -6.78 -4.38 -7.45
C TYR A 94 -6.39 -3.05 -6.76
N GLY A 95 -5.19 -2.99 -6.24
CA GLY A 95 -4.69 -1.85 -5.47
C GLY A 95 -4.73 -2.12 -3.97
N ILE A 96 -3.93 -1.34 -3.24
CA ILE A 96 -3.67 -1.57 -1.80
C ILE A 96 -4.92 -1.35 -0.94
N VAL A 97 -5.79 -0.40 -1.30
CA VAL A 97 -7.04 -0.19 -0.55
C VAL A 97 -7.94 -1.43 -0.60
N ALA A 98 -8.02 -2.12 -1.75
CA ALA A 98 -8.73 -3.39 -1.85
C ALA A 98 -8.07 -4.46 -0.95
N ALA A 99 -6.74 -4.56 -1.00
CA ALA A 99 -5.99 -5.50 -0.16
C ALA A 99 -6.20 -5.26 1.34
N ILE A 100 -6.19 -4.01 1.80
CA ILE A 100 -6.45 -3.67 3.20
C ILE A 100 -7.87 -4.08 3.61
N ASN A 101 -8.89 -3.80 2.77
CA ASN A 101 -10.25 -4.25 3.03
C ASN A 101 -10.36 -5.79 3.13
N THR A 102 -9.68 -6.51 2.23
CA THR A 102 -9.59 -7.97 2.27
C THR A 102 -8.93 -8.44 3.55
N ALA A 103 -7.78 -7.86 3.94
CA ALA A 103 -7.08 -8.24 5.16
C ALA A 103 -7.92 -7.98 6.43
N VAL A 104 -8.60 -6.83 6.50
CA VAL A 104 -9.53 -6.53 7.60
C VAL A 104 -10.61 -7.60 7.71
N ARG A 105 -11.19 -8.07 6.61
CA ARG A 105 -12.21 -9.13 6.64
C ARG A 105 -11.63 -10.51 6.94
N ALA A 106 -10.45 -10.82 6.42
CA ALA A 106 -9.80 -12.12 6.59
C ALA A 106 -9.38 -12.38 8.04
N PHE A 107 -8.86 -11.35 8.71
CA PHE A 107 -8.15 -11.52 9.98
C PHE A 107 -8.86 -10.89 11.19
N THR A 108 -10.07 -10.39 11.02
CA THR A 108 -10.87 -9.84 12.13
C THR A 108 -12.33 -10.22 11.99
N ASN A 109 -13.06 -10.12 13.11
CA ASN A 109 -14.51 -10.23 13.17
C ASN A 109 -15.18 -8.84 13.27
N GLU A 110 -16.49 -8.76 13.04
CA GLU A 110 -17.23 -7.52 13.30
C GLU A 110 -17.09 -7.12 14.78
N GLY A 111 -16.79 -5.86 15.03
CA GLY A 111 -16.56 -5.30 16.37
C GLY A 111 -15.09 -5.36 16.84
N ASP A 112 -14.23 -6.15 16.21
CA ASP A 112 -12.80 -6.16 16.53
C ASP A 112 -12.15 -4.80 16.28
N GLY A 113 -11.10 -4.51 17.05
CA GLY A 113 -10.30 -3.29 16.91
C GLY A 113 -9.23 -3.43 15.84
N VAL A 114 -9.10 -2.38 15.04
CA VAL A 114 -7.99 -2.21 14.09
C VAL A 114 -7.27 -0.92 14.42
N ILE A 115 -5.99 -1.04 14.76
CA ILE A 115 -5.14 0.08 15.17
C ILE A 115 -4.67 0.84 13.92
N ILE A 116 -4.80 2.16 13.95
CA ILE A 116 -4.23 3.08 12.95
C ILE A 116 -3.54 4.25 13.65
N GLN A 117 -2.60 4.91 12.99
CA GLN A 117 -1.76 5.96 13.59
C GLN A 117 -2.05 7.33 12.96
N ARG A 118 -3.11 8.01 13.44
CA ARG A 118 -3.51 9.34 12.91
C ARG A 118 -2.52 10.44 13.30
N PRO A 119 -2.35 11.48 12.37
CA PRO A 119 -3.01 11.62 11.09
C PRO A 119 -2.46 10.63 10.07
N VAL A 120 -3.34 9.89 9.38
CA VAL A 120 -2.98 8.87 8.41
C VAL A 120 -3.92 8.88 7.21
N TYR A 121 -3.57 8.21 6.15
CA TYR A 121 -4.33 8.07 4.92
C TYR A 121 -5.80 7.67 5.20
N ARG A 122 -6.74 8.57 4.83
CA ARG A 122 -8.17 8.43 5.17
C ARG A 122 -8.80 7.09 4.81
N PRO A 123 -8.46 6.44 3.68
CA PRO A 123 -9.00 5.12 3.35
C PRO A 123 -8.73 4.03 4.37
N PHE A 124 -7.74 4.15 5.27
CA PHE A 124 -7.56 3.18 6.36
C PHE A 124 -8.75 3.20 7.32
N THR A 125 -9.18 4.40 7.74
CA THR A 125 -10.40 4.56 8.55
C THR A 125 -11.61 3.95 7.83
N ALA A 126 -11.80 4.28 6.55
CA ALA A 126 -12.93 3.76 5.78
C ALA A 126 -12.88 2.23 5.62
N ALA A 127 -11.70 1.64 5.45
CA ALA A 127 -11.56 0.18 5.36
C ALA A 127 -11.96 -0.51 6.68
N VAL A 128 -11.68 0.11 7.82
CA VAL A 128 -12.09 -0.42 9.13
C VAL A 128 -13.60 -0.27 9.33
N GLU A 129 -14.12 0.95 9.19
CA GLU A 129 -15.53 1.29 9.49
C GLU A 129 -16.51 0.63 8.52
N ASN A 130 -16.21 0.62 7.21
CA ASN A 130 -17.07 0.00 6.20
C ASN A 130 -17.19 -1.52 6.37
N ASN A 131 -16.20 -2.14 7.01
CA ASN A 131 -16.24 -3.55 7.36
C ASN A 131 -16.76 -3.79 8.80
N ARG A 132 -17.37 -2.78 9.46
CA ARG A 132 -17.94 -2.86 10.82
C ARG A 132 -16.94 -3.23 11.91
N ARG A 133 -15.67 -2.87 11.71
CA ARG A 133 -14.63 -2.99 12.73
C ARG A 133 -14.49 -1.66 13.45
N ARG A 134 -13.90 -1.69 14.63
CA ARG A 134 -13.68 -0.52 15.47
C ARG A 134 -12.31 0.10 15.17
N VAL A 135 -12.29 1.38 14.84
CA VAL A 135 -11.03 2.13 14.70
C VAL A 135 -10.44 2.38 16.08
N VAL A 136 -9.22 1.91 16.29
CA VAL A 136 -8.40 2.17 17.48
C VAL A 136 -7.28 3.11 17.07
N ASN A 137 -7.26 4.32 17.64
CA ASN A 137 -6.28 5.33 17.23
C ASN A 137 -5.08 5.35 18.17
N ASN A 138 -3.92 4.95 17.68
CA ASN A 138 -2.63 5.24 18.29
C ASN A 138 -2.09 6.53 17.65
N ALA A 139 -2.44 7.68 18.25
CA ALA A 139 -2.13 8.98 17.66
C ALA A 139 -0.62 9.23 17.57
N LEU A 140 -0.16 9.72 16.42
CA LEU A 140 1.20 10.22 16.29
C LEU A 140 1.39 11.47 17.16
N VAL A 141 2.56 11.57 17.77
CA VAL A 141 2.93 12.72 18.59
C VAL A 141 3.68 13.73 17.72
N LEU A 142 3.18 14.97 17.67
CA LEU A 142 3.87 16.07 16.99
C LEU A 142 4.67 16.87 18.02
N LYS A 143 6.00 16.90 17.84
CA LYS A 143 6.90 17.70 18.66
C LYS A 143 7.88 18.44 17.75
N ASP A 144 7.99 19.75 17.93
CA ASP A 144 8.90 20.62 17.16
C ASP A 144 8.80 20.44 15.64
N GLY A 145 7.57 20.24 15.12
CA GLY A 145 7.31 20.02 13.71
C GLY A 145 7.61 18.59 13.20
N TYR A 146 7.98 17.68 14.10
CA TYR A 146 8.35 16.31 13.75
C TYR A 146 7.40 15.29 14.39
N TYR A 147 6.84 14.40 13.56
CA TYR A 147 5.95 13.33 14.03
C TYR A 147 6.74 12.09 14.49
N THR A 148 6.34 11.53 15.61
CA THR A 148 6.86 10.28 16.16
C THR A 148 5.72 9.33 16.52
N MET A 149 6.01 8.04 16.59
CA MET A 149 5.07 7.06 17.12
C MET A 149 4.99 7.10 18.64
N ASN A 150 3.80 6.95 19.19
CA ASN A 150 3.61 6.73 20.63
C ASN A 150 3.67 5.21 20.91
N LEU A 151 4.88 4.69 21.10
CA LEU A 151 5.11 3.25 21.23
C LEU A 151 4.61 2.69 22.56
N GLU A 152 4.62 3.51 23.64
CA GLU A 152 4.09 3.11 24.93
C GLU A 152 2.57 2.91 24.85
N GLU A 153 1.85 3.85 24.25
CA GLU A 153 0.41 3.68 24.01
C GLU A 153 0.12 2.52 23.06
N LEU A 154 0.95 2.32 22.01
CA LEU A 154 0.81 1.18 21.11
C LEU A 154 0.90 -0.14 21.86
N GLU A 155 1.86 -0.28 22.77
CA GLU A 155 1.99 -1.49 23.59
C GLU A 155 0.77 -1.72 24.47
N GLU A 156 0.21 -0.68 25.09
CA GLU A 156 -1.02 -0.81 25.88
C GLU A 156 -2.23 -1.19 25.00
N LEU A 157 -2.37 -0.59 23.82
CA LEU A 157 -3.44 -0.92 22.90
C LEU A 157 -3.33 -2.36 22.37
N CYS A 158 -2.11 -2.86 22.15
CA CYS A 158 -1.90 -4.24 21.69
C CYS A 158 -2.18 -5.30 22.77
N LYS A 159 -2.23 -4.94 24.05
CA LYS A 159 -2.62 -5.86 25.13
C LYS A 159 -4.12 -6.17 25.17
N ASP A 160 -4.95 -5.32 24.56
CA ASP A 160 -6.38 -5.60 24.41
C ASP A 160 -6.58 -6.67 23.33
N GLU A 161 -6.98 -7.86 23.75
CA GLU A 161 -7.19 -9.01 22.85
C GLU A 161 -8.23 -8.78 21.75
N ASN A 162 -9.06 -7.74 21.87
CA ASN A 162 -10.00 -7.35 20.82
C ASN A 162 -9.32 -6.53 19.70
N ASN A 163 -8.11 -6.03 19.90
CA ASN A 163 -7.36 -5.32 18.88
C ASN A 163 -6.51 -6.33 18.09
N LYS A 164 -6.92 -6.65 16.87
CA LYS A 164 -6.37 -7.75 16.08
C LYS A 164 -5.34 -7.32 15.03
N LEU A 165 -5.46 -6.10 14.53
CA LEU A 165 -4.65 -5.59 13.42
C LEU A 165 -4.06 -4.23 13.75
N LEU A 166 -2.84 -4.00 13.23
CA LEU A 166 -2.27 -2.66 13.02
C LEU A 166 -2.13 -2.41 11.52
N ILE A 167 -2.70 -1.32 11.01
CA ILE A 167 -2.39 -0.83 9.66
C ILE A 167 -1.29 0.22 9.80
N LEU A 168 -0.08 -0.19 9.47
CA LEU A 168 1.12 0.66 9.47
C LEU A 168 1.28 1.34 8.12
N CYS A 169 1.47 2.66 8.11
CA CYS A 169 1.81 3.42 6.90
C CYS A 169 3.32 3.70 6.86
N SER A 170 4.05 3.13 5.94
CA SER A 170 5.51 3.21 5.88
C SER A 170 6.03 3.26 4.43
N PRO A 171 6.42 4.41 3.90
CA PRO A 171 6.45 5.77 4.46
C PRO A 171 5.08 6.32 4.82
N HIS A 172 5.02 7.16 5.85
CA HIS A 172 3.76 7.60 6.44
C HIS A 172 3.13 8.79 5.71
N ASN A 173 1.97 8.57 5.12
CA ASN A 173 1.15 9.60 4.49
C ASN A 173 0.02 10.04 5.45
N PRO A 174 -0.20 11.35 5.74
CA PRO A 174 0.33 12.51 5.02
C PRO A 174 1.57 13.16 5.67
N VAL A 175 2.08 12.66 6.78
CA VAL A 175 3.10 13.37 7.58
C VAL A 175 4.50 13.32 6.99
N GLY A 176 4.74 12.49 5.97
CA GLY A 176 6.00 12.42 5.22
C GLY A 176 7.14 11.75 5.99
N ARG A 177 6.83 10.95 7.03
CA ARG A 177 7.85 10.21 7.77
C ARG A 177 8.26 8.94 7.04
N VAL A 178 9.56 8.74 6.90
CA VAL A 178 10.17 7.42 6.69
C VAL A 178 10.63 6.94 8.07
N TRP A 179 10.04 5.85 8.54
CA TRP A 179 10.35 5.31 9.86
C TRP A 179 11.74 4.68 9.85
N THR A 180 12.48 4.84 10.93
CA THR A 180 13.80 4.21 11.12
C THR A 180 13.63 2.70 11.37
N GLU A 181 14.68 1.93 11.14
CA GLU A 181 14.68 0.50 11.48
C GLU A 181 14.38 0.25 12.96
N GLU A 182 14.86 1.11 13.83
CA GLU A 182 14.60 1.00 15.26
C GLU A 182 13.12 1.23 15.59
N GLU A 183 12.48 2.26 14.99
CA GLU A 183 11.04 2.48 15.15
C GLU A 183 10.23 1.29 14.63
N LEU A 184 10.58 0.77 13.43
CA LEU A 184 9.93 -0.39 12.85
C LEU A 184 10.14 -1.67 13.69
N ARG A 185 11.34 -1.88 14.22
CA ARG A 185 11.68 -3.00 15.10
C ARG A 185 10.82 -2.98 16.36
N ARG A 186 10.71 -1.83 17.00
CA ARG A 186 9.89 -1.66 18.21
C ARG A 186 8.41 -1.95 17.93
N VAL A 187 7.87 -1.43 16.83
CA VAL A 187 6.49 -1.75 16.39
C VAL A 187 6.32 -3.26 16.17
N GLY A 188 7.25 -3.89 15.45
CA GLY A 188 7.19 -5.32 15.15
C GLY A 188 7.26 -6.19 16.41
N GLU A 189 8.13 -5.87 17.35
CA GLU A 189 8.25 -6.59 18.63
C GLU A 189 6.99 -6.46 19.49
N ILE A 190 6.40 -5.26 19.57
CA ILE A 190 5.15 -5.02 20.30
C ILE A 190 4.02 -5.86 19.68
N CYS A 191 3.85 -5.80 18.37
CA CYS A 191 2.79 -6.50 17.66
C CYS A 191 2.97 -8.03 17.74
N LEU A 192 4.19 -8.53 17.53
CA LEU A 192 4.49 -9.96 17.60
C LEU A 192 4.22 -10.53 19.00
N LYS A 193 4.67 -9.84 20.07
CA LYS A 193 4.47 -10.21 21.47
C LYS A 193 2.99 -10.35 21.85
N ASN A 194 2.14 -9.50 21.25
CA ASN A 194 0.71 -9.42 21.58
C ASN A 194 -0.19 -10.07 20.52
N SER A 195 0.38 -10.77 19.53
CA SER A 195 -0.37 -11.44 18.44
C SER A 195 -1.25 -10.48 17.63
N VAL A 196 -0.81 -9.23 17.45
CA VAL A 196 -1.45 -8.24 16.60
C VAL A 196 -0.82 -8.31 15.21
N LEU A 197 -1.58 -8.69 14.18
CA LEU A 197 -1.09 -8.79 12.81
C LEU A 197 -0.80 -7.39 12.23
N VAL A 198 0.34 -7.22 11.55
CA VAL A 198 0.71 -5.95 10.92
C VAL A 198 0.39 -5.97 9.43
N ILE A 199 -0.37 -4.99 8.96
CA ILE A 199 -0.52 -4.67 7.53
C ILE A 199 0.34 -3.45 7.25
N SER A 200 1.51 -3.65 6.63
CA SER A 200 2.42 -2.56 6.26
C SER A 200 2.10 -2.05 4.86
N ASP A 201 1.51 -0.86 4.77
CA ASP A 201 1.30 -0.17 3.50
C ASP A 201 2.57 0.59 3.11
N GLU A 202 3.31 0.03 2.15
CA GLU A 202 4.60 0.54 1.68
C GLU A 202 4.53 1.10 0.24
N ILE A 203 3.35 1.57 -0.17
CA ILE A 203 3.13 2.08 -1.55
C ILE A 203 4.06 3.22 -1.95
N HIS A 204 4.61 3.96 -0.98
CA HIS A 204 5.49 5.10 -1.22
C HIS A 204 6.99 4.79 -1.09
N PHE A 205 7.36 3.53 -0.87
CA PHE A 205 8.73 3.09 -0.55
C PHE A 205 9.82 3.48 -1.58
N ASP A 206 9.47 3.63 -2.86
CA ASP A 206 10.39 4.07 -3.93
C ASP A 206 10.60 5.59 -3.97
N ILE A 207 9.71 6.38 -3.34
CA ILE A 207 9.65 7.85 -3.47
C ILE A 207 10.13 8.48 -2.16
N CYS A 208 11.27 8.03 -1.66
CA CYS A 208 11.85 8.51 -0.41
C CYS A 208 13.11 9.34 -0.68
N ASN A 209 13.29 10.42 0.07
CA ASN A 209 14.53 11.22 0.06
C ASN A 209 15.60 10.68 1.03
N VAL A 210 15.25 9.67 1.83
CA VAL A 210 16.11 8.96 2.78
C VAL A 210 15.92 7.45 2.58
N PRO A 211 16.87 6.61 3.00
CA PRO A 211 16.71 5.16 2.92
C PRO A 211 15.41 4.69 3.60
N HIS A 212 14.71 3.78 2.94
CA HIS A 212 13.53 3.10 3.45
C HIS A 212 13.86 1.63 3.71
N SER A 213 13.49 1.13 4.87
CA SER A 213 13.59 -0.29 5.22
C SER A 213 12.20 -0.91 5.16
N VAL A 214 12.06 -2.00 4.41
CA VAL A 214 10.81 -2.77 4.37
C VAL A 214 10.57 -3.38 5.74
N PHE A 215 9.33 -3.33 6.24
CA PHE A 215 8.99 -3.76 7.60
C PHE A 215 9.52 -5.17 7.94
N THR A 216 9.28 -6.14 7.06
CA THR A 216 9.72 -7.53 7.29
C THR A 216 11.21 -7.77 6.99
N SER A 217 11.93 -6.81 6.42
CA SER A 217 13.38 -6.90 6.24
C SER A 217 14.16 -6.47 7.49
N VAL A 218 13.51 -5.75 8.42
CA VAL A 218 14.13 -5.28 9.67
C VAL A 218 14.43 -6.44 10.62
N ASP A 219 13.53 -7.42 10.66
CA ASP A 219 13.70 -8.66 11.43
C ASP A 219 12.89 -9.78 10.77
N SER A 220 13.53 -10.90 10.48
CA SER A 220 12.90 -12.04 9.79
C SER A 220 11.69 -12.62 10.54
N ARG A 221 11.63 -12.49 11.87
CA ARG A 221 10.49 -12.92 12.68
C ARG A 221 9.20 -12.20 12.32
N PHE A 222 9.28 -10.96 11.82
CA PHE A 222 8.11 -10.17 11.44
C PHE A 222 7.41 -10.74 10.20
N SER A 223 8.11 -11.55 9.40
CA SER A 223 7.52 -12.25 8.26
C SER A 223 6.41 -13.23 8.65
N GLU A 224 6.44 -13.72 9.90
CA GLU A 224 5.40 -14.62 10.42
C GLU A 224 4.12 -13.88 10.83
N ASN A 225 4.19 -12.57 11.05
CA ASN A 225 3.08 -11.77 11.59
C ASN A 225 2.85 -10.48 10.82
N ALA A 226 3.13 -10.48 9.51
CA ALA A 226 2.93 -9.29 8.69
C ALA A 226 2.52 -9.59 7.26
N ILE A 227 1.79 -8.62 6.70
CA ILE A 227 1.40 -8.52 5.29
C ILE A 227 1.98 -7.21 4.77
N VAL A 228 2.87 -7.28 3.79
CA VAL A 228 3.47 -6.09 3.18
C VAL A 228 2.75 -5.76 1.88
N CYS A 229 2.22 -4.55 1.78
CA CYS A 229 1.47 -4.07 0.64
C CYS A 229 2.33 -3.15 -0.22
N THR A 230 2.64 -3.54 -1.45
CA THR A 230 3.45 -2.77 -2.39
C THR A 230 2.74 -2.57 -3.72
N ALA A 231 3.09 -1.53 -4.45
CA ALA A 231 2.57 -1.30 -5.80
C ALA A 231 3.51 -0.41 -6.63
N ALA A 232 3.56 -0.65 -7.93
CA ALA A 232 4.25 0.20 -8.89
C ALA A 232 3.50 1.52 -9.18
N SER A 233 2.28 1.67 -8.69
CA SER A 233 1.33 2.72 -9.07
C SER A 233 1.84 4.14 -8.79
N LYS A 234 2.51 4.36 -7.66
CA LYS A 234 3.06 5.68 -7.32
C LYS A 234 4.43 5.91 -7.95
N SER A 235 5.30 4.89 -7.93
CA SER A 235 6.65 4.97 -8.49
C SER A 235 6.66 5.28 -10.00
N PHE A 236 5.68 4.75 -10.74
CA PHE A 236 5.64 4.86 -12.20
C PHE A 236 4.43 5.63 -12.75
N ASN A 237 3.66 6.27 -11.88
CA ASN A 237 2.45 7.04 -12.25
C ASN A 237 1.44 6.21 -13.05
N ILE A 238 1.12 5.01 -12.56
CA ILE A 238 0.25 4.02 -13.22
C ILE A 238 -0.91 3.57 -12.32
N ALA A 239 -1.37 4.42 -11.41
CA ALA A 239 -2.45 4.08 -10.48
C ALA A 239 -3.72 3.59 -11.18
N GLY A 240 -4.01 4.10 -12.38
CA GLY A 240 -5.16 3.68 -13.20
C GLY A 240 -5.11 2.22 -13.70
N LEU A 241 -3.94 1.56 -13.66
CA LEU A 241 -3.81 0.13 -13.99
C LEU A 241 -4.20 -0.78 -12.83
N SER A 242 -4.45 -0.24 -11.65
CA SER A 242 -5.05 -0.91 -10.49
C SER A 242 -4.41 -2.25 -10.11
N THR A 243 -3.08 -2.34 -10.14
CA THR A 243 -2.36 -3.57 -9.76
C THR A 243 -1.44 -3.29 -8.57
N SER A 244 -1.48 -4.17 -7.58
CA SER A 244 -0.57 -4.16 -6.43
C SER A 244 -0.11 -5.57 -6.08
N ASN A 245 1.02 -5.65 -5.38
CA ASN A 245 1.64 -6.89 -4.92
C ASN A 245 1.57 -6.93 -3.39
N ILE A 246 0.85 -7.90 -2.88
CA ILE A 246 0.76 -8.16 -1.46
C ILE A 246 1.70 -9.31 -1.18
N ILE A 247 2.69 -9.06 -0.34
CA ILE A 247 3.75 -10.02 -0.02
C ILE A 247 3.46 -10.61 1.34
N ILE A 248 3.20 -11.93 1.37
CA ILE A 248 2.81 -12.66 2.58
C ILE A 248 3.70 -13.92 2.66
N ALA A 249 4.71 -13.89 3.51
CA ALA A 249 5.66 -14.99 3.66
C ALA A 249 5.02 -16.18 4.39
N ASN A 250 4.31 -15.92 5.49
CA ASN A 250 3.59 -16.95 6.25
C ASN A 250 2.51 -17.61 5.39
N GLU A 251 2.55 -18.93 5.28
CA GLU A 251 1.66 -19.70 4.41
C GLU A 251 0.20 -19.67 4.87
N GLU A 252 -0.04 -19.77 6.18
CA GLU A 252 -1.40 -19.78 6.72
C GLU A 252 -2.08 -18.43 6.49
N LEU A 253 -1.38 -17.32 6.75
CA LEU A 253 -1.87 -15.98 6.45
C LEU A 253 -2.15 -15.80 4.96
N ARG A 254 -1.26 -16.31 4.11
CA ARG A 254 -1.41 -16.20 2.65
C ARG A 254 -2.60 -17.00 2.14
N LEU A 255 -2.85 -18.18 2.67
CA LEU A 255 -4.00 -19.02 2.30
C LEU A 255 -5.31 -18.36 2.73
N GLU A 256 -5.41 -17.86 3.97
CA GLU A 256 -6.62 -17.19 4.45
C GLU A 256 -6.88 -15.87 3.69
N PHE A 257 -5.84 -15.08 3.42
CA PHE A 257 -5.97 -13.88 2.60
C PHE A 257 -6.48 -14.20 1.19
N SER A 258 -5.94 -15.26 0.56
CA SER A 258 -6.36 -15.71 -0.77
C SER A 258 -7.80 -16.24 -0.77
N ALA A 259 -8.19 -17.00 0.24
CA ALA A 259 -9.57 -17.46 0.41
C ALA A 259 -10.55 -16.28 0.57
N GLN A 260 -10.13 -15.20 1.25
CA GLN A 260 -10.94 -14.00 1.35
C GLN A 260 -11.09 -13.26 0.01
N ILE A 261 -10.03 -13.21 -0.82
CA ILE A 261 -10.11 -12.68 -2.19
C ILE A 261 -11.19 -13.44 -3.00
N GLU A 262 -11.26 -14.76 -2.89
CA GLU A 262 -12.27 -15.57 -3.56
C GLU A 262 -13.67 -15.25 -3.05
N ARG A 263 -13.85 -15.14 -1.73
CA ARG A 263 -15.13 -14.70 -1.12
C ARG A 263 -15.55 -13.30 -1.55
N ASP A 264 -14.59 -12.40 -1.75
CA ASP A 264 -14.81 -11.04 -2.24
C ASP A 264 -15.12 -10.99 -3.75
N GLY A 265 -14.93 -12.08 -4.50
CA GLY A 265 -15.31 -12.23 -5.90
C GLY A 265 -14.35 -11.59 -6.91
N TYR A 266 -13.08 -11.34 -6.56
CA TYR A 266 -12.10 -10.73 -7.48
C TYR A 266 -10.80 -11.54 -7.61
N SER A 267 -10.91 -12.81 -7.95
CA SER A 267 -9.77 -13.73 -8.08
C SER A 267 -8.91 -13.56 -9.36
N CYS A 268 -9.40 -12.83 -10.36
CA CYS A 268 -8.69 -12.63 -11.64
C CYS A 268 -8.19 -11.19 -11.75
N ILE A 269 -6.87 -11.00 -11.67
CA ILE A 269 -6.23 -9.68 -11.75
C ILE A 269 -5.36 -9.65 -13.00
N ASN A 270 -5.50 -8.61 -13.80
CA ASN A 270 -4.65 -8.37 -14.96
C ASN A 270 -3.24 -7.97 -14.51
N CYS A 271 -2.28 -8.87 -14.68
CA CYS A 271 -0.88 -8.70 -14.33
C CYS A 271 0.03 -8.67 -15.54
#